data_8116f1a42c815a515f20221a6a4477c7
#
_entry.id   8116f1a42c815a515f20221a6a4477c7
#
_cell.length_a   1.000
_cell.length_b   1.000
_cell.length_c   1.000
_cell.angle_alpha   90.00
_cell.angle_beta   90.00
_cell.angle_gamma   90.00
#
_symmetry.space_group_name_H-M   'P 1'
#
loop_
_entity.id
_entity.type
_entity.pdbx_description
1 polymer ?
#
loop_
_entity_poly.entity_id
_entity_poly.type
_entity_poly.pdbx_seq_one_letter_code
_entity_poly.pdbx_strand_id
1 'polypeptide(L)'
;MERVAGIGGYFVRAADPAGLSAWYRDCLGLDADENGMWEQAPGPTVFAAFEAGTDYFGSPEQRTMLNFRVPDLDAMLAQLRDKGAEVAGETQDMDGVGRFGWVTDPEGNRIELWQPA
;
A
#
# COMPACT_ATOMS: atom_id res chain seq x y z
N MET A 1 -23.15 8.96 20.16
CA MET A 1 -23.17 8.07 19.02
C MET A 1 -21.95 7.17 19.07
N GLU A 2 -22.11 5.89 18.87
CA GLU A 2 -20.98 4.96 18.83
C GLU A 2 -20.22 5.12 17.51
N ARG A 3 -18.90 4.95 17.55
CA ARG A 3 -18.03 5.15 16.37
C ARG A 3 -17.00 4.04 16.29
N VAL A 4 -16.59 3.70 15.06
CA VAL A 4 -15.41 2.85 14.88
C VAL A 4 -14.16 3.61 15.34
N ALA A 5 -13.21 2.89 15.93
CA ALA A 5 -11.97 3.50 16.45
C ALA A 5 -10.90 3.63 15.39
N GLY A 6 -10.97 2.83 14.34
CA GLY A 6 -9.99 2.82 13.26
C GLY A 6 -10.07 1.54 12.46
N ILE A 7 -9.15 1.39 11.50
CA ILE A 7 -9.03 0.17 10.71
C ILE A 7 -8.33 -0.88 11.56
N GLY A 8 -9.01 -2.02 11.79
CA GLY A 8 -8.46 -3.12 12.58
C GLY A 8 -7.68 -4.13 11.77
N GLY A 9 -7.86 -4.17 10.46
CA GLY A 9 -7.16 -5.09 9.58
C GLY A 9 -7.52 -4.89 8.14
N TYR A 10 -6.71 -5.46 7.26
CA TYR A 10 -6.94 -5.50 5.82
C TYR A 10 -6.73 -6.94 5.36
N PHE A 11 -7.70 -7.46 4.62
CA PHE A 11 -7.70 -8.84 4.17
C PHE A 11 -7.78 -8.88 2.65
N VAL A 12 -6.94 -9.69 2.03
CA VAL A 12 -6.81 -9.78 0.59
C VAL A 12 -6.89 -11.24 0.14
N ARG A 13 -7.57 -11.48 -0.98
CA ARG A 13 -7.56 -12.79 -1.61
C ARG A 13 -6.23 -12.98 -2.33
N ALA A 14 -5.66 -14.18 -2.23
CA ALA A 14 -4.42 -14.53 -2.89
C ALA A 14 -4.47 -15.97 -3.39
N ALA A 15 -3.92 -16.20 -4.58
CA ALA A 15 -3.70 -17.55 -5.09
C ALA A 15 -2.62 -18.25 -4.28
N ASP A 16 -1.61 -17.50 -3.83
CA ASP A 16 -0.52 -17.97 -2.99
C ASP A 16 -0.38 -17.08 -1.74
N PRO A 17 -1.19 -17.33 -0.69
CA PRO A 17 -1.16 -16.46 0.50
C PRO A 17 0.20 -16.39 1.19
N ALA A 18 0.93 -17.50 1.28
CA ALA A 18 2.25 -17.51 1.91
C ALA A 18 3.27 -16.70 1.11
N GLY A 19 3.25 -16.86 -0.22
CA GLY A 19 4.11 -16.09 -1.13
C GLY A 19 3.81 -14.59 -1.10
N LEU A 20 2.53 -14.23 -1.05
CA LEU A 20 2.13 -12.83 -0.98
C LEU A 20 2.56 -12.19 0.34
N SER A 21 2.34 -12.87 1.46
CA SER A 21 2.78 -12.39 2.78
C SER A 21 4.30 -12.20 2.84
N ALA A 22 5.05 -13.13 2.26
CA ALA A 22 6.51 -13.04 2.17
C ALA A 22 6.95 -11.82 1.35
N TRP A 23 6.29 -11.53 0.26
CA TRP A 23 6.60 -10.37 -0.57
C TRP A 23 6.40 -9.05 0.20
N TYR A 24 5.29 -8.92 0.91
CA TYR A 24 5.02 -7.71 1.71
C TYR A 24 6.06 -7.53 2.81
N ARG A 25 6.47 -8.62 3.46
CA ARG A 25 7.52 -8.58 4.48
C ARG A 25 8.88 -8.22 3.87
N ASP A 26 9.28 -8.93 2.80
CA ASP A 26 10.65 -8.86 2.26
C ASP A 26 10.86 -7.62 1.38
N CYS A 27 9.83 -7.14 0.69
CA CYS A 27 9.94 -6.01 -0.22
C CYS A 27 9.49 -4.68 0.39
N LEU A 28 8.44 -4.69 1.20
CA LEU A 28 7.90 -3.49 1.84
C LEU A 28 8.29 -3.33 3.31
N GLY A 29 8.87 -4.36 3.91
CA GLY A 29 9.22 -4.31 5.32
C GLY A 29 8.01 -4.37 6.25
N LEU A 30 6.88 -4.92 5.79
CA LEU A 30 5.70 -5.10 6.61
C LEU A 30 5.96 -6.24 7.61
N ASP A 31 6.25 -5.88 8.85
CA ASP A 31 6.73 -6.80 9.89
C ASP A 31 5.56 -7.37 10.70
N ALA A 32 4.65 -8.06 10.01
CA ALA A 32 3.59 -8.80 10.68
C ALA A 32 4.14 -10.12 11.24
N ASP A 33 3.62 -10.54 12.40
CA ASP A 33 3.99 -11.84 12.99
C ASP A 33 3.30 -13.01 12.27
N GLU A 34 3.50 -14.22 12.77
CA GLU A 34 2.95 -15.45 12.20
C GLU A 34 1.42 -15.50 12.17
N ASN A 35 0.75 -14.71 13.01
CA ASN A 35 -0.69 -14.57 13.05
C ASN A 35 -1.21 -13.37 12.25
N GLY A 36 -0.32 -12.65 11.57
CA GLY A 36 -0.65 -11.46 10.80
C GLY A 36 -0.79 -10.20 11.66
N MET A 37 -0.43 -10.25 12.92
CA MET A 37 -0.50 -9.07 13.79
C MET A 37 0.62 -8.10 13.47
N TRP A 38 0.26 -6.86 13.23
CA TRP A 38 1.17 -5.78 12.89
C TRP A 38 0.78 -4.50 13.59
N GLU A 39 1.68 -3.98 14.39
CA GLU A 39 1.50 -2.67 15.01
C GLU A 39 2.12 -1.61 14.10
N GLN A 40 1.27 -0.88 13.41
CA GLN A 40 1.71 0.17 12.50
C GLN A 40 2.08 1.43 13.27
N ALA A 41 3.01 2.21 12.71
CA ALA A 41 3.36 3.51 13.26
C ALA A 41 2.15 4.45 13.25
N PRO A 42 1.95 5.28 14.28
CA PRO A 42 0.86 6.25 14.28
C PRO A 42 1.06 7.29 13.19
N GLY A 43 -0.03 7.80 12.65
CA GLY A 43 0.02 8.81 11.61
C GLY A 43 -1.34 9.03 10.94
N PRO A 44 -1.40 9.95 9.98
CA PRO A 44 -2.63 10.23 9.27
C PRO A 44 -3.10 9.01 8.47
N THR A 45 -4.42 8.82 8.44
CA THR A 45 -5.05 7.75 7.68
C THR A 45 -6.18 8.35 6.86
N VAL A 46 -6.23 8.03 5.58
CA VAL A 46 -7.27 8.49 4.67
C VAL A 46 -8.26 7.34 4.45
N PHE A 47 -9.54 7.67 4.54
CA PHE A 47 -10.60 6.82 4.03
C PHE A 47 -11.36 7.63 2.99
N ALA A 48 -11.30 7.21 1.73
CA ALA A 48 -11.92 7.95 0.62
C ALA A 48 -12.63 6.97 -0.31
N ALA A 49 -13.85 7.35 -0.72
CA ALA A 49 -14.56 6.64 -1.77
C ALA A 49 -14.28 7.32 -3.11
N PHE A 50 -13.86 6.54 -4.09
CA PHE A 50 -13.62 7.00 -5.45
C PHE A 50 -14.83 6.69 -6.32
N GLU A 51 -14.96 7.40 -7.44
CA GLU A 51 -15.99 7.09 -8.44
C GLU A 51 -15.86 5.66 -8.94
N ALA A 52 -16.98 4.98 -9.16
CA ALA A 52 -17.00 3.60 -9.59
C ALA A 52 -16.22 3.35 -10.89
N GLY A 53 -16.19 4.34 -11.78
CA GLY A 53 -15.49 4.26 -13.05
C GLY A 53 -14.04 4.74 -13.02
N THR A 54 -13.46 4.98 -11.85
CA THR A 54 -12.07 5.44 -11.78
C THR A 54 -11.10 4.41 -12.37
N ASP A 55 -10.06 4.88 -13.02
CA ASP A 55 -8.93 4.06 -13.47
C ASP A 55 -7.72 4.14 -12.52
N TYR A 56 -7.87 4.89 -11.41
CA TYR A 56 -6.77 5.18 -10.50
C TYR A 56 -6.20 3.94 -9.81
N PHE A 57 -7.04 2.91 -9.62
CA PHE A 57 -6.62 1.65 -9.00
C PHE A 57 -5.96 0.67 -9.99
N GLY A 58 -5.84 1.03 -11.26
CA GLY A 58 -5.34 0.14 -12.31
C GLY A 58 -6.45 -0.69 -12.91
N SER A 59 -6.44 -2.01 -12.69
CA SER A 59 -7.46 -2.92 -13.24
C SER A 59 -8.85 -2.60 -12.69
N PRO A 60 -9.89 -2.63 -13.54
CA PRO A 60 -11.27 -2.45 -13.07
C PRO A 60 -11.77 -3.53 -12.12
N GLU A 61 -11.13 -4.70 -12.06
CA GLU A 61 -11.43 -5.74 -11.09
C GLU A 61 -10.90 -5.42 -9.69
N GLN A 62 -9.93 -4.52 -9.59
CA GLN A 62 -9.40 -4.09 -8.29
C GLN A 62 -10.33 -3.03 -7.69
N ARG A 63 -11.10 -3.41 -6.69
CA ARG A 63 -12.14 -2.57 -6.11
C ARG A 63 -11.66 -1.69 -4.97
N THR A 64 -10.50 -1.98 -4.42
CA THR A 64 -9.88 -1.19 -3.34
C THR A 64 -8.40 -1.03 -3.65
N MET A 65 -7.81 0.03 -3.14
CA MET A 65 -6.35 0.23 -3.25
C MET A 65 -5.80 0.53 -1.87
N LEU A 66 -4.87 -0.31 -1.42
CA LEU A 66 -4.17 -0.10 -0.17
C LEU A 66 -3.13 1.01 -0.35
N ASN A 67 -3.05 1.90 0.62
CA ASN A 67 -2.03 2.95 0.67
C ASN A 67 -1.19 2.74 1.93
N PHE A 68 0.13 2.71 1.79
CA PHE A 68 1.05 2.66 2.91
C PHE A 68 1.75 3.99 3.08
N ARG A 69 1.83 4.49 4.32
CA ARG A 69 2.71 5.59 4.66
C ARG A 69 4.14 5.10 4.71
N VAL A 70 5.05 5.87 4.14
CA VAL A 70 6.50 5.59 4.17
C VAL A 70 7.24 6.83 4.65
N PRO A 71 8.29 6.69 5.47
CA PRO A 71 9.08 7.84 5.93
C PRO A 71 9.92 8.48 4.81
N ASP A 72 10.34 7.69 3.82
CA ASP A 72 11.19 8.13 2.72
C ASP A 72 10.78 7.39 1.45
N LEU A 73 10.04 8.07 0.59
CA LEU A 73 9.50 7.47 -0.63
C LEU A 73 10.61 7.06 -1.60
N ASP A 74 11.63 7.91 -1.79
CA ASP A 74 12.71 7.60 -2.73
C ASP A 74 13.49 6.36 -2.30
N ALA A 75 13.77 6.23 -0.99
CA ALA A 75 14.44 5.05 -0.44
C ALA A 75 13.56 3.79 -0.61
N MET A 76 12.27 3.89 -0.37
CA MET A 76 11.35 2.75 -0.54
C MET A 76 11.27 2.32 -2.01
N LEU A 77 11.16 3.27 -2.94
CA LEU A 77 11.11 2.94 -4.37
C LEU A 77 12.41 2.29 -4.84
N ALA A 78 13.56 2.76 -4.36
CA ALA A 78 14.85 2.15 -4.67
C ALA A 78 14.93 0.72 -4.13
N GLN A 79 14.47 0.49 -2.90
CA GLN A 79 14.41 -0.84 -2.29
C GLN A 79 13.54 -1.80 -3.10
N LEU A 80 12.37 -1.33 -3.53
CA LEU A 80 11.45 -2.14 -4.32
C LEU A 80 12.03 -2.51 -5.68
N ARG A 81 12.69 -1.56 -6.36
CA ARG A 81 13.38 -1.83 -7.64
C ARG A 81 14.50 -2.84 -7.46
N ASP A 82 15.27 -2.70 -6.40
CA ASP A 82 16.36 -3.63 -6.05
C ASP A 82 15.84 -5.06 -5.86
N LYS A 83 14.66 -5.20 -5.30
CA LYS A 83 13.99 -6.51 -5.09
C LYS A 83 13.29 -7.03 -6.35
N GLY A 84 13.33 -6.29 -7.45
CA GLY A 84 12.68 -6.69 -8.70
C GLY A 84 11.18 -6.47 -8.74
N ALA A 85 10.63 -5.64 -7.84
CA ALA A 85 9.21 -5.35 -7.83
C ALA A 85 8.79 -4.47 -9.01
N GLU A 86 7.52 -4.56 -9.40
CA GLU A 86 6.94 -3.76 -10.48
C GLU A 86 6.58 -2.38 -9.96
N VAL A 87 7.50 -1.43 -10.10
CA VAL A 87 7.35 -0.05 -9.62
C VAL A 87 6.96 0.85 -10.78
N ALA A 88 5.92 1.69 -10.59
CA ALA A 88 5.54 2.69 -11.59
C ALA A 88 6.68 3.69 -11.80
N GLY A 89 6.87 4.12 -13.06
CA GLY A 89 8.00 4.98 -13.43
C GLY A 89 7.88 6.42 -12.98
N GLU A 90 6.68 6.86 -12.57
CA GLU A 90 6.41 8.23 -12.13
C GLU A 90 6.15 8.31 -10.63
N THR A 91 6.40 9.47 -10.06
CA THR A 91 5.93 9.87 -8.74
C THR A 91 5.08 11.13 -8.88
N GLN A 92 4.30 11.44 -7.86
CA GLN A 92 3.47 12.63 -7.85
C GLN A 92 3.66 13.37 -6.54
N ASP A 93 3.90 14.67 -6.62
CA ASP A 93 3.98 15.54 -5.46
C ASP A 93 2.69 16.35 -5.37
N MET A 94 2.09 16.39 -4.18
CA MET A 94 0.90 17.20 -3.88
C MET A 94 1.23 18.13 -2.74
N ASP A 95 1.16 19.45 -3.03
CA ASP A 95 1.48 20.48 -2.05
C ASP A 95 0.61 20.34 -0.79
N GLY A 96 1.25 20.33 0.38
CA GLY A 96 0.55 20.18 1.66
C GLY A 96 0.06 18.76 1.99
N VAL A 97 0.14 17.83 1.06
CA VAL A 97 -0.31 16.44 1.25
C VAL A 97 0.87 15.49 1.33
N GLY A 98 1.80 15.57 0.39
CA GLY A 98 3.00 14.76 0.37
C GLY A 98 3.34 14.24 -1.00
N ARG A 99 4.13 13.16 -1.00
CA ARG A 99 4.65 12.52 -2.22
C ARG A 99 4.09 11.12 -2.35
N PHE A 100 3.79 10.74 -3.60
CA PHE A 100 3.16 9.46 -3.92
C PHE A 100 3.95 8.67 -4.95
N GLY A 101 3.97 7.35 -4.77
CA GLY A 101 4.46 6.40 -5.75
C GLY A 101 3.58 5.15 -5.75
N TRP A 102 3.83 4.22 -6.67
CA TRP A 102 2.99 3.04 -6.84
C TRP A 102 3.83 1.82 -7.15
N VAL A 103 3.39 0.69 -6.62
CA VAL A 103 3.99 -0.62 -6.86
C VAL A 103 2.87 -1.65 -7.04
N THR A 104 3.12 -2.67 -7.84
CA THR A 104 2.19 -3.78 -8.04
C THR A 104 2.75 -5.01 -7.36
N ASP A 105 1.94 -5.68 -6.54
CA ASP A 105 2.34 -6.90 -5.86
C ASP A 105 2.31 -8.12 -6.80
N PRO A 106 2.84 -9.29 -6.38
CA PRO A 106 2.90 -10.46 -7.26
C PRO A 106 1.54 -11.02 -7.70
N GLU A 107 0.47 -10.65 -7.02
CA GLU A 107 -0.90 -11.07 -7.37
C GLU A 107 -1.61 -10.02 -8.24
N GLY A 108 -0.90 -8.97 -8.65
CA GLY A 108 -1.44 -7.94 -9.53
C GLY A 108 -2.16 -6.79 -8.83
N ASN A 109 -2.06 -6.69 -7.51
CA ASN A 109 -2.69 -5.60 -6.78
C ASN A 109 -1.82 -4.33 -6.85
N ARG A 110 -2.42 -3.23 -7.31
CA ARG A 110 -1.78 -1.92 -7.29
C ARG A 110 -1.84 -1.34 -5.88
N ILE A 111 -0.72 -0.87 -5.39
CA ILE A 111 -0.55 -0.29 -4.05
C ILE A 111 0.00 1.11 -4.20
N GLU A 112 -0.54 2.05 -3.44
CA GLU A 112 -0.02 3.41 -3.36
C GLU A 112 0.89 3.54 -2.13
N LEU A 113 2.01 4.24 -2.32
CA LEU A 113 2.95 4.59 -1.28
C LEU A 113 2.89 6.09 -1.07
N TRP A 114 2.83 6.53 0.18
CA TRP A 114 2.63 7.93 0.53
C TRP A 114 3.64 8.36 1.59
N GLN A 115 4.45 9.35 1.23
CA GLN A 115 5.28 10.07 2.19
C GLN A 115 4.53 11.34 2.58
N PRO A 116 3.90 11.41 3.75
CA PRO A 116 3.16 12.61 4.17
C PRO A 116 4.05 13.85 4.24
N ALA A 117 3.43 14.99 3.96
CA ALA A 117 4.11 16.27 4.03
C ALA A 117 4.54 16.63 5.46
#